data_6a01e93711ed515f4893ed456eba044b
#
_entry.id   6a01e93711ed515f4893ed456eba044b
#
_cell.length_a   1.000
_cell.length_b   1.000
_cell.length_c   1.000
_cell.angle_alpha   90.00
_cell.angle_beta   90.00
_cell.angle_gamma   90.00
#
_symmetry.space_group_name_H-M   'P 1'
#
loop_
_entity.id
_entity.type
_entity.pdbx_description
1 polymer ?
#
loop_
_entity_poly.entity_id
_entity_poly.type
_entity_poly.pdbx_seq_one_letter_code
_entity_poly.pdbx_strand_id
1 'polypeptide(L)' 'MKTFNEINLKEFDAWQGAIETKERILKEGKEEEFDFLIQELYPQGLSETQLNDILWFEEEWLFENLGINEDEEEN' A
#
# COMPACT_ATOMS: atom_id res chain seq x y z
N MET A 1 -15.03 -10.28 7.79
CA MET A 1 -13.76 -9.66 7.45
C MET A 1 -13.95 -8.66 6.33
N LYS A 2 -13.34 -7.52 6.46
CA LYS A 2 -13.46 -6.49 5.42
C LYS A 2 -12.49 -6.77 4.28
N THR A 3 -12.87 -6.30 3.11
CA THR A 3 -11.98 -6.36 1.95
C THR A 3 -11.47 -4.96 1.65
N PHE A 4 -10.45 -4.88 0.81
CA PHE A 4 -9.89 -3.59 0.46
C PHE A 4 -10.91 -2.71 -0.25
N ASN A 5 -11.87 -3.29 -0.92
CA ASN A 5 -12.89 -2.49 -1.60
C ASN A 5 -13.70 -1.65 -0.64
N GLU A 6 -13.72 -2.00 0.64
CA GLU A 6 -14.52 -1.30 1.62
C GLU A 6 -13.74 -0.29 2.42
N ILE A 7 -12.41 -0.35 2.35
CA ILE A 7 -11.56 0.60 3.06
C ILE A 7 -10.41 0.99 2.13
N ASN A 8 -9.87 2.17 2.37
CA ASN A 8 -8.72 2.60 1.59
C ASN A 8 -7.46 2.48 2.45
N LEU A 9 -6.32 2.73 1.84
CA LEU A 9 -5.05 2.55 2.55
C LEU A 9 -4.97 3.42 3.80
N LYS A 10 -5.48 4.62 3.72
CA LYS A 10 -5.41 5.55 4.85
C LYS A 10 -6.10 4.98 6.07
N GLU A 11 -7.18 4.23 5.88
CA GLU A 11 -7.94 3.66 6.98
C GLU A 11 -7.47 2.26 7.37
N PHE A 12 -6.61 1.66 6.57
CA PHE A 12 -6.17 0.31 6.81
C PHE A 12 -5.18 0.26 7.96
N ASP A 13 -5.39 -0.66 8.89
CA ASP A 13 -4.49 -0.86 10.03
C ASP A 13 -3.43 -1.89 9.67
N ALA A 14 -2.31 -1.42 9.15
CA ALA A 14 -1.21 -2.32 8.83
C ALA A 14 -0.51 -2.78 10.09
N TRP A 15 0.22 -3.90 9.97
CA TRP A 15 0.95 -4.41 11.13
C TRP A 15 2.33 -4.86 10.68
N GLN A 16 3.26 -4.82 11.64
CA GLN A 16 4.64 -5.25 11.44
C GLN A 16 5.31 -4.46 10.32
N GLY A 17 6.01 -5.14 9.42
CA GLY A 17 6.75 -4.43 8.39
C GLY A 17 5.90 -3.62 7.44
N ALA A 18 4.63 -3.96 7.31
CA ALA A 18 3.75 -3.22 6.41
C ALA A 18 3.47 -1.81 6.91
N ILE A 19 3.64 -1.56 8.20
CA ILE A 19 3.39 -0.24 8.75
C ILE A 19 4.28 0.80 8.09
N GLU A 20 5.55 0.49 7.95
CA GLU A 20 6.48 1.44 7.35
C GLU A 20 6.15 1.72 5.90
N THR A 21 5.78 0.69 5.16
CA THR A 21 5.42 0.88 3.77
C THR A 21 4.19 1.78 3.65
N LYS A 22 3.18 1.51 4.47
CA LYS A 22 1.99 2.34 4.46
C LYS A 22 2.32 3.78 4.77
N GLU A 23 3.11 4.00 5.81
CA GLU A 23 3.44 5.36 6.22
C GLU A 23 4.23 6.08 5.14
N ARG A 24 5.11 5.38 4.44
CA ARG A 24 5.86 5.99 3.37
C ARG A 24 4.93 6.42 2.23
N ILE A 25 3.98 5.57 1.89
CA ILE A 25 3.03 5.90 0.82
C ILE A 25 2.21 7.12 1.20
N LEU A 26 1.75 7.17 2.44
CA LEU A 26 0.98 8.32 2.90
C LEU A 26 1.83 9.58 2.93
N LYS A 27 3.08 9.45 3.36
CA LYS A 27 3.97 10.60 3.42
C LYS A 27 4.23 11.17 2.04
N GLU A 28 4.31 10.30 1.03
CA GLU A 28 4.54 10.75 -0.33
C GLU A 28 3.27 11.22 -1.02
N GLY A 29 2.13 11.11 -0.35
CA GLY A 29 0.88 11.54 -0.95
C GLY A 29 0.40 10.62 -2.04
N LYS A 30 0.75 9.35 -2.01
CA LYS A 30 0.42 8.41 -3.05
C LYS A 30 -0.67 7.43 -2.66
N GLU A 31 -1.40 7.69 -1.60
CA GLU A 31 -2.39 6.73 -1.13
C GLU A 31 -3.51 6.52 -2.13
N GLU A 32 -3.92 7.58 -2.83
CA GLU A 32 -4.98 7.42 -3.82
C GLU A 32 -4.50 6.61 -4.99
N GLU A 33 -3.27 6.82 -5.40
CA GLU A 33 -2.71 6.05 -6.49
C GLU A 33 -2.54 4.60 -6.10
N PHE A 34 -2.18 4.36 -4.85
CA PHE A 34 -2.10 3.00 -4.35
C PHE A 34 -3.47 2.32 -4.39
N ASP A 35 -4.49 3.04 -3.92
CA ASP A 35 -5.84 2.48 -3.92
C ASP A 35 -6.26 2.12 -5.33
N PHE A 36 -5.99 3.00 -6.28
CA PHE A 36 -6.35 2.75 -7.67
C PHE A 36 -5.59 1.56 -8.23
N LEU A 37 -4.31 1.47 -7.94
CA LEU A 37 -3.49 0.35 -8.42
C LEU A 37 -4.02 -0.97 -7.90
N ILE A 38 -4.34 -1.02 -6.62
CA ILE A 38 -4.83 -2.25 -6.02
C ILE A 38 -6.18 -2.63 -6.59
N GLN A 39 -7.04 -1.65 -6.83
CA GLN A 39 -8.35 -1.95 -7.40
C GLN A 39 -8.22 -2.52 -8.81
N GLU A 40 -7.24 -2.06 -9.56
CA GLU A 40 -7.03 -2.61 -10.90
C GLU A 40 -6.52 -4.04 -10.85
N LEU A 41 -5.66 -4.33 -9.90
CA LEU A 41 -5.08 -5.66 -9.78
C LEU A 41 -6.04 -6.65 -9.13
N TYR A 42 -6.85 -6.17 -8.23
CA TYR A 42 -7.76 -7.02 -7.45
C TYR A 42 -9.16 -6.42 -7.49
N PRO A 43 -9.79 -6.45 -8.66
CA PRO A 43 -11.10 -5.79 -8.80
C PRO A 43 -12.16 -6.36 -7.88
N GLN A 44 -12.00 -7.57 -7.41
CA GLN A 44 -12.95 -8.15 -6.47
C GLN A 44 -12.58 -7.90 -5.02
N GLY A 45 -11.48 -7.16 -4.80
CA GLY A 45 -11.03 -6.89 -3.46
C GLY A 45 -10.13 -7.98 -2.94
N LEU A 46 -9.55 -7.73 -1.78
CA LEU A 46 -8.67 -8.70 -1.15
C LEU A 46 -8.83 -8.57 0.36
N SER A 47 -8.40 -9.60 1.07
CA SER A 47 -8.50 -9.60 2.52
C SER A 47 -7.46 -8.66 3.13
N GLU A 48 -7.65 -8.35 4.41
CA GLU A 48 -6.69 -7.52 5.12
C GLU A 48 -5.32 -8.18 5.17
N THR A 49 -5.29 -9.49 5.36
CA THR A 49 -4.02 -10.20 5.38
C THR A 49 -3.31 -10.10 4.04
N GLN A 50 -4.06 -10.25 2.96
CA GLN A 50 -3.46 -10.13 1.64
C GLN A 50 -2.91 -8.74 1.40
N LEU A 51 -3.66 -7.72 1.80
CA LEU A 51 -3.19 -6.35 1.63
C LEU A 51 -1.94 -6.10 2.45
N ASN A 52 -1.94 -6.57 3.69
CA ASN A 52 -0.78 -6.39 4.55
C ASN A 52 0.45 -7.10 3.98
N ASP A 53 0.25 -8.29 3.41
CA ASP A 53 1.36 -9.01 2.81
C ASP A 53 1.93 -8.26 1.62
N ILE A 54 1.07 -7.66 0.82
CA ILE A 54 1.54 -6.88 -0.33
C ILE A 54 2.37 -5.69 0.16
N LEU A 55 1.89 -5.00 1.17
CA LEU A 55 2.64 -3.87 1.71
C LEU A 55 3.98 -4.30 2.29
N TRP A 56 4.01 -5.51 2.85
CA TRP A 56 5.21 -5.98 3.54
C TRP A 56 6.23 -6.53 2.55
N PHE A 57 5.79 -7.40 1.64
CA PHE A 57 6.71 -8.17 0.82
C PHE A 57 6.89 -7.62 -0.58
N GLU A 58 5.98 -6.76 -1.03
CA GLU A 58 6.07 -6.20 -2.38
C GLU A 58 6.41 -4.72 -2.34
N GLU A 59 7.13 -4.30 -1.33
CA GLU A 59 7.42 -2.88 -1.14
C GLU A 59 8.13 -2.27 -2.34
N GLU A 60 9.16 -2.94 -2.84
CA GLU A 60 9.91 -2.39 -3.97
C GLU A 60 9.03 -2.24 -5.19
N TRP A 61 8.22 -3.25 -5.46
CA TRP A 61 7.35 -3.22 -6.61
C TRP A 61 6.33 -2.10 -6.48
N LEU A 62 5.80 -1.94 -5.29
CA LEU A 62 4.83 -0.87 -5.05
C LEU A 62 5.46 0.50 -5.25
N PHE A 63 6.64 0.69 -4.71
CA PHE A 63 7.29 1.99 -4.83
C PHE A 63 7.60 2.31 -6.29
N GLU A 64 8.01 1.32 -7.06
CA GLU A 64 8.26 1.55 -8.48
C GLU A 64 7.00 1.96 -9.20
N ASN A 65 5.89 1.31 -8.90
CA ASN A 65 4.63 1.61 -9.57
C ASN A 65 4.04 2.93 -9.12
N LEU A 66 4.34 3.35 -7.92
CA LEU A 66 3.81 4.61 -7.39
C LEU A 66 4.75 5.77 -7.63
N GLY A 67 5.92 5.51 -8.19
CA GLY A 67 6.87 6.58 -8.43
C GLY A 67 7.58 7.06 -7.19
N ILE A 68 7.64 6.23 -6.15
CA ILE A 68 8.34 6.59 -4.92
C ILE A 68 9.78 6.11 -5.02
N ASN A 69 10.69 7.02 -4.75
CA ASN A 69 12.11 6.71 -4.80
C ASN A 69 12.61 6.37 -3.41
N GLU A 70 12.99 5.12 -3.20
CA GLU A 70 13.41 4.68 -1.88
C GLU A 70 14.67 5.38 -1.40
N ASP A 71 15.48 5.85 -2.32
CA ASP A 71 16.75 6.45 -1.94
C ASP A 71 16.61 7.90 -1.54
N GLU A 72 15.47 8.51 -1.77
CA GLU A 72 15.31 9.93 -1.52
C GLU A 72 15.31 10.27 -0.04
N GLU A 73 14.92 9.35 0.80
CA GLU A 73 14.84 9.68 2.21
C GLU A 73 16.21 9.95 2.81
N GLU A 74 17.24 9.62 2.12
CA GLU A 74 18.56 9.86 2.64
C GLU A 74 18.94 11.33 2.65
N ASN A 75 18.26 12.10 1.89
CA ASN A 75 18.61 13.52 1.76
C ASN A 75 17.99 14.37 2.84
#